data_f170943ad5306844efe6949003e7ebe0
#
_entry.id   f170943ad5306844efe6949003e7ebe0
#
_cell.length_a   1.000
_cell.length_b   1.000
_cell.length_c   1.000
_cell.angle_alpha   90.00
_cell.angle_beta   90.00
_cell.angle_gamma   90.00
#
_symmetry.space_group_name_H-M   'P 1'
#
loop_
_entity.id
_entity.type
_entity.pdbx_description
1 polymer ?
#
loop_
_entity_poly.entity_id
_entity_poly.type
_entity_poly.pdbx_seq_one_letter_code
_entity_poly.pdbx_strand_id
1 'polypeptide(L)'
;MFIGSVKDISRFEFLVNCADRKIRVDKRNSRNVFEKDEVLVLEKEKQNKIIHVFSHGIKKITGTFYRRRNELIFYSDVDFHRPIIRNKKDFKIEHRTKAVLDIIKYKDPLETKISAVLGKEHEKGVDIDAMLYENNVRINFNEHIKKEVKKLDQVVTEKDRMNRVDYRMLKTVTIDGDDARDFDDAISIEEDEQGYILYVHIADVSHYVKKN
;
A
#
# COMPACT_ATOMS: atom_id res chain seq x y z
N MET A 1 -32.47 3.02 -5.67
CA MET A 1 -31.09 2.99 -6.18
C MET A 1 -30.16 3.35 -5.02
N PHE A 2 -29.02 2.69 -4.91
CA PHE A 2 -28.07 2.84 -3.80
C PHE A 2 -26.64 2.91 -4.32
N ILE A 3 -25.81 3.75 -3.71
CA ILE A 3 -24.38 3.81 -3.98
C ILE A 3 -23.67 2.99 -2.91
N GLY A 4 -22.69 2.19 -3.32
CA GLY A 4 -21.94 1.38 -2.38
C GLY A 4 -20.66 0.81 -2.97
N SER A 5 -19.84 0.23 -2.10
CA SER A 5 -18.58 -0.42 -2.45
C SER A 5 -18.77 -1.91 -2.61
N VAL A 6 -18.20 -2.45 -3.68
CA VAL A 6 -18.27 -3.88 -4.02
C VAL A 6 -17.28 -4.67 -3.16
N LYS A 7 -17.78 -5.76 -2.55
CA LYS A 7 -17.00 -6.83 -1.95
C LYS A 7 -17.26 -8.13 -2.70
N ASP A 8 -16.21 -8.81 -3.12
CA ASP A 8 -16.33 -10.16 -3.69
C ASP A 8 -16.60 -11.17 -2.57
N ILE A 9 -17.67 -11.95 -2.66
CA ILE A 9 -18.04 -12.92 -1.62
C ILE A 9 -18.10 -14.37 -2.13
N SER A 10 -18.23 -14.56 -3.44
CA SER A 10 -18.27 -15.90 -4.03
C SER A 10 -18.01 -15.85 -5.54
N ARG A 11 -17.85 -17.03 -6.14
CA ARG A 11 -17.75 -17.16 -7.61
C ARG A 11 -18.94 -16.57 -8.36
N PHE A 12 -20.09 -16.44 -7.72
CA PHE A 12 -21.36 -16.08 -8.37
C PHE A 12 -21.93 -14.74 -7.95
N GLU A 13 -21.52 -14.20 -6.81
CA GLU A 13 -22.15 -13.03 -6.20
C GLU A 13 -21.14 -11.99 -5.70
N PHE A 14 -21.52 -10.73 -5.89
CA PHE A 14 -20.95 -9.58 -5.19
C PHE A 14 -21.86 -9.20 -4.01
N LEU A 15 -21.25 -8.66 -2.96
CA LEU A 15 -21.93 -7.92 -1.90
C LEU A 15 -21.61 -6.44 -2.09
N VAL A 16 -22.63 -5.60 -2.25
CA VAL A 16 -22.45 -4.15 -2.29
C VAL A 16 -22.79 -3.59 -0.93
N ASN A 17 -21.79 -3.00 -0.26
CA ASN A 17 -21.95 -2.34 1.03
C ASN A 17 -22.39 -0.89 0.78
N CYS A 18 -23.66 -0.59 1.04
CA CYS A 18 -24.22 0.74 1.02
C CYS A 18 -24.23 1.32 2.46
N ALA A 19 -24.55 2.62 2.60
CA ALA A 19 -24.48 3.30 3.90
C ALA A 19 -25.33 2.63 5.00
N ASP A 20 -26.55 2.16 4.64
CA ASP A 20 -27.56 1.64 5.57
C ASP A 20 -27.85 0.13 5.38
N ARG A 21 -27.32 -0.48 4.34
CA ARG A 21 -27.61 -1.88 3.99
C ARG A 21 -26.55 -2.56 3.15
N LYS A 22 -26.68 -3.89 3.02
CA LYS A 22 -25.86 -4.72 2.16
C LYS A 22 -26.73 -5.38 1.10
N ILE A 23 -26.38 -5.24 -0.17
CA ILE A 23 -27.15 -5.73 -1.31
C ILE A 23 -26.34 -6.81 -2.03
N ARG A 24 -26.94 -8.00 -2.20
CA ARG A 24 -26.33 -9.07 -3.01
C ARG A 24 -26.70 -8.88 -4.48
N VAL A 25 -25.70 -9.02 -5.35
CA VAL A 25 -25.84 -8.87 -6.79
C VAL A 25 -25.18 -10.04 -7.51
N ASP A 26 -25.89 -10.67 -8.43
CA ASP A 26 -25.36 -11.77 -9.25
C ASP A 26 -24.30 -11.21 -10.24
N LYS A 27 -23.12 -11.83 -10.28
CA LYS A 27 -22.00 -11.46 -11.14
C LYS A 27 -22.36 -11.50 -12.64
N ARG A 28 -23.28 -12.40 -13.06
CA ARG A 28 -23.74 -12.47 -14.44
C ARG A 28 -24.39 -11.19 -14.95
N ASN A 29 -24.91 -10.37 -14.02
CA ASN A 29 -25.56 -9.09 -14.33
C ASN A 29 -24.66 -7.87 -14.11
N SER A 30 -23.37 -8.09 -13.86
CA SER A 30 -22.43 -7.07 -13.42
C SER A 30 -21.12 -7.17 -14.19
N ARG A 31 -21.20 -6.97 -15.53
CA ARG A 31 -19.99 -7.00 -16.38
C ARG A 31 -19.03 -5.86 -16.01
N ASN A 32 -17.73 -6.16 -16.02
CA ASN A 32 -16.66 -5.20 -15.73
C ASN A 32 -16.73 -4.57 -14.33
N VAL A 33 -17.30 -5.27 -13.37
CA VAL A 33 -17.32 -4.90 -11.96
C VAL A 33 -16.32 -5.75 -11.21
N PHE A 34 -15.53 -5.11 -10.34
CA PHE A 34 -14.47 -5.74 -9.57
C PHE A 34 -14.62 -5.40 -8.09
N GLU A 35 -13.90 -6.13 -7.25
CA GLU A 35 -13.84 -5.85 -5.82
C GLU A 35 -13.33 -4.42 -5.56
N LYS A 36 -13.86 -3.76 -4.54
CA LYS A 36 -13.59 -2.37 -4.14
C LYS A 36 -14.09 -1.31 -5.15
N ASP A 37 -14.82 -1.69 -6.19
CA ASP A 37 -15.46 -0.72 -7.08
C ASP A 37 -16.55 0.05 -6.34
N GLU A 38 -16.67 1.35 -6.62
CA GLU A 38 -17.80 2.18 -6.18
C GLU A 38 -18.87 2.16 -7.26
N VAL A 39 -20.05 1.69 -6.92
CA VAL A 39 -21.09 1.37 -7.89
C VAL A 39 -22.47 1.92 -7.51
N LEU A 40 -23.32 2.09 -8.53
CA LEU A 40 -24.74 2.34 -8.38
C LEU A 40 -25.52 1.03 -8.56
N VAL A 41 -26.25 0.63 -7.53
CA VAL A 41 -27.11 -0.56 -7.55
C VAL A 41 -28.57 -0.19 -7.71
N LEU A 42 -29.22 -0.86 -8.61
CA LEU A 42 -30.69 -0.87 -8.74
C LEU A 42 -31.23 -2.11 -8.02
N GLU A 43 -31.94 -1.91 -6.91
CA GLU A 43 -32.63 -2.96 -6.20
C GLU A 43 -33.98 -3.22 -6.89
N LYS A 44 -34.29 -4.48 -7.18
CA LYS A 44 -35.55 -4.95 -7.79
C LYS A 44 -36.02 -6.20 -7.04
N GLU A 45 -37.33 -6.40 -6.98
CA GLU A 45 -37.96 -7.52 -6.28
C GLU A 45 -37.40 -8.90 -6.66
N LYS A 46 -37.04 -9.12 -7.92
CA LYS A 46 -36.55 -10.41 -8.41
C LYS A 46 -35.05 -10.48 -8.58
N GLN A 47 -34.37 -9.36 -8.80
CA GLN A 47 -32.94 -9.36 -9.13
C GLN A 47 -32.31 -7.99 -9.01
N ASN A 48 -31.29 -7.87 -8.17
CA ASN A 48 -30.48 -6.66 -8.03
C ASN A 48 -29.47 -6.56 -9.18
N LYS A 49 -29.19 -5.36 -9.63
CA LYS A 49 -28.29 -5.10 -10.76
C LYS A 49 -27.40 -3.89 -10.49
N ILE A 50 -26.11 -4.01 -10.79
CA ILE A 50 -25.21 -2.86 -10.88
C ILE A 50 -25.46 -2.19 -12.24
N ILE A 51 -25.78 -0.90 -12.23
CA ILE A 51 -26.13 -0.13 -13.41
C ILE A 51 -25.07 0.89 -13.80
N HIS A 52 -24.17 1.24 -12.87
CA HIS A 52 -23.07 2.15 -13.12
C HIS A 52 -21.89 1.86 -12.20
N VAL A 53 -20.67 2.06 -12.70
CA VAL A 53 -19.43 2.04 -11.95
C VAL A 53 -18.86 3.45 -11.94
N PHE A 54 -18.77 4.08 -10.77
CA PHE A 54 -18.23 5.43 -10.61
C PHE A 54 -16.71 5.43 -10.59
N SER A 55 -16.14 4.46 -9.90
CA SER A 55 -14.68 4.30 -9.80
C SER A 55 -14.30 2.84 -9.60
N HIS A 56 -13.13 2.46 -10.14
CA HIS A 56 -12.54 1.15 -9.90
C HIS A 56 -11.56 1.20 -8.73
N GLY A 57 -11.77 0.31 -7.75
CA GLY A 57 -10.93 0.24 -6.55
C GLY A 57 -9.60 -0.46 -6.79
N ILE A 58 -9.57 -1.48 -7.65
CA ILE A 58 -8.35 -2.20 -8.02
C ILE A 58 -7.76 -1.54 -9.27
N LYS A 59 -6.57 -0.95 -9.16
CA LYS A 59 -5.85 -0.30 -10.27
C LYS A 59 -4.65 -1.10 -10.76
N LYS A 60 -4.16 -1.99 -9.91
CA LYS A 60 -2.99 -2.84 -10.16
C LYS A 60 -3.33 -4.27 -9.79
N ILE A 61 -2.74 -5.21 -10.51
CA ILE A 61 -2.76 -6.62 -10.17
C ILE A 61 -1.34 -7.16 -10.14
N THR A 62 -1.05 -8.01 -9.18
CA THR A 62 0.21 -8.74 -9.11
C THR A 62 0.03 -10.18 -9.58
N GLY A 63 1.10 -10.81 -9.90
CA GLY A 63 1.09 -12.19 -10.33
C GLY A 63 2.43 -12.65 -10.87
N THR A 64 2.47 -13.91 -11.26
CA THR A 64 3.70 -14.58 -11.66
C THR A 64 3.59 -15.10 -13.09
N PHE A 65 4.66 -14.92 -13.87
CA PHE A 65 4.78 -15.48 -15.20
C PHE A 65 5.32 -16.91 -15.13
N TYR A 66 4.52 -17.88 -15.59
CA TYR A 66 4.95 -19.25 -15.73
C TYR A 66 5.09 -19.62 -17.21
N ARG A 67 6.19 -20.31 -17.53
CA ARG A 67 6.37 -20.89 -18.88
C ARG A 67 5.56 -22.18 -19.00
N ARG A 68 4.64 -22.18 -19.96
CA ARG A 68 3.94 -23.39 -20.39
C ARG A 68 4.21 -23.61 -21.88
N ARG A 69 4.82 -24.73 -22.21
CA ARG A 69 5.34 -24.99 -23.57
C ARG A 69 6.23 -23.82 -24.02
N ASN A 70 5.89 -23.13 -25.11
CA ASN A 70 6.65 -22.00 -25.64
C ASN A 70 6.11 -20.61 -25.24
N GLU A 71 5.12 -20.54 -24.37
CA GLU A 71 4.48 -19.30 -23.95
C GLU A 71 4.74 -18.99 -22.49
N LEU A 72 4.91 -17.70 -22.18
CA LEU A 72 4.87 -17.17 -20.83
C LEU A 72 3.45 -16.68 -20.55
N ILE A 73 2.81 -17.30 -19.58
CA ILE A 73 1.45 -17.02 -19.15
C ILE A 73 1.52 -16.35 -17.79
N PHE A 74 0.80 -15.24 -17.63
CA PHE A 74 0.65 -14.55 -16.35
C PHE A 74 -0.48 -15.19 -15.56
N TYR A 75 -0.20 -15.54 -14.32
CA TYR A 75 -1.15 -15.98 -13.32
C TYR A 75 -1.24 -14.91 -12.24
N SER A 76 -2.42 -14.32 -12.12
CA SER A 76 -2.68 -13.32 -11.10
C SER A 76 -2.74 -13.95 -9.72
N ASP A 77 -2.29 -13.22 -8.70
CA ASP A 77 -2.40 -13.61 -7.28
C ASP A 77 -3.83 -13.48 -6.75
N VAL A 78 -4.63 -12.64 -7.41
CA VAL A 78 -6.07 -12.52 -7.18
C VAL A 78 -6.84 -13.16 -8.33
N ASP A 79 -8.08 -13.55 -8.09
CA ASP A 79 -8.89 -14.33 -9.06
C ASP A 79 -9.33 -13.47 -10.25
N PHE A 80 -8.36 -13.09 -11.09
CA PHE A 80 -8.62 -12.45 -12.37
C PHE A 80 -8.38 -13.42 -13.53
N HIS A 81 -9.28 -13.41 -14.50
CA HIS A 81 -9.06 -14.11 -15.75
C HIS A 81 -7.84 -13.51 -16.47
N ARG A 82 -7.13 -14.36 -17.24
CA ARG A 82 -5.88 -14.00 -17.93
C ARG A 82 -5.97 -12.63 -18.60
N PRO A 83 -5.21 -11.62 -18.15
CA PRO A 83 -5.25 -10.29 -18.73
C PRO A 83 -4.51 -10.26 -20.07
N ILE A 84 -4.91 -9.33 -20.95
CA ILE A 84 -4.14 -8.98 -22.16
C ILE A 84 -3.06 -7.98 -21.74
N ILE A 85 -1.79 -8.34 -21.94
CA ILE A 85 -0.63 -7.50 -21.56
C ILE A 85 -0.09 -6.83 -22.83
N ARG A 86 -0.22 -5.50 -22.91
CA ARG A 86 0.10 -4.72 -24.12
C ARG A 86 1.60 -4.52 -24.37
N ASN A 87 2.41 -4.40 -23.32
CA ASN A 87 3.83 -4.10 -23.40
C ASN A 87 4.75 -5.25 -22.98
N LYS A 88 4.29 -6.48 -23.09
CA LYS A 88 5.05 -7.67 -22.65
C LYS A 88 6.43 -7.77 -23.33
N LYS A 89 6.55 -7.29 -24.57
CA LYS A 89 7.79 -7.32 -25.35
C LYS A 89 8.85 -6.33 -24.84
N ASP A 90 8.46 -5.33 -24.09
CA ASP A 90 9.36 -4.28 -23.57
C ASP A 90 10.17 -4.75 -22.36
N PHE A 91 9.83 -5.91 -21.82
CA PHE A 91 10.45 -6.47 -20.62
C PHE A 91 11.06 -7.86 -20.88
N LYS A 92 12.24 -8.07 -20.29
CA LYS A 92 12.85 -9.41 -20.26
C LYS A 92 12.18 -10.22 -19.15
N ILE A 93 11.13 -10.96 -19.52
CA ILE A 93 10.37 -11.80 -18.59
C ILE A 93 10.82 -13.25 -18.72
N GLU A 94 11.08 -13.87 -17.59
CA GLU A 94 11.47 -15.27 -17.49
C GLU A 94 10.41 -16.09 -16.75
N HIS A 95 10.63 -17.41 -16.72
CA HIS A 95 9.83 -18.31 -15.89
C HIS A 95 9.94 -17.93 -14.41
N ARG A 96 8.82 -17.96 -13.68
CA ARG A 96 8.67 -17.61 -12.26
C ARG A 96 9.02 -16.14 -11.93
N THR A 97 8.87 -15.25 -12.90
CA THR A 97 9.03 -13.81 -12.67
C THR A 97 7.74 -13.23 -12.12
N LYS A 98 7.82 -12.61 -10.94
CA LYS A 98 6.76 -11.84 -10.30
C LYS A 98 6.71 -10.42 -10.88
N ALA A 99 5.52 -9.94 -11.20
CA ALA A 99 5.35 -8.62 -11.81
C ALA A 99 4.06 -7.94 -11.36
N VAL A 100 4.05 -6.62 -11.53
CA VAL A 100 2.88 -5.75 -11.32
C VAL A 100 2.35 -5.30 -12.67
N LEU A 101 1.05 -5.43 -12.85
CA LEU A 101 0.34 -4.94 -14.03
C LEU A 101 -0.59 -3.80 -13.65
N ASP A 102 -0.47 -2.65 -14.33
CA ASP A 102 -1.47 -1.59 -14.28
C ASP A 102 -2.65 -1.95 -15.19
N ILE A 103 -3.87 -1.78 -14.72
CA ILE A 103 -5.07 -1.96 -15.53
C ILE A 103 -5.26 -0.72 -16.42
N ILE A 104 -5.31 -0.94 -17.74
CA ILE A 104 -5.54 0.12 -18.74
C ILE A 104 -7.02 0.23 -19.08
N LYS A 105 -7.69 -0.94 -19.22
CA LYS A 105 -9.12 -1.01 -19.51
C LYS A 105 -9.78 -2.11 -18.70
N TYR A 106 -10.88 -1.75 -18.08
CA TYR A 106 -11.71 -2.64 -17.28
C TYR A 106 -12.75 -3.31 -18.19
N LYS A 107 -12.36 -4.43 -18.80
CA LYS A 107 -13.21 -5.28 -19.64
C LYS A 107 -12.81 -6.75 -19.43
N ASP A 108 -13.56 -7.66 -19.95
CA ASP A 108 -13.22 -9.09 -19.92
C ASP A 108 -12.76 -9.55 -21.33
N PRO A 109 -11.49 -10.00 -21.49
CA PRO A 109 -10.40 -9.96 -20.49
C PRO A 109 -9.86 -8.54 -20.27
N LEU A 110 -9.34 -8.28 -19.05
CA LEU A 110 -8.69 -7.01 -18.69
C LEU A 110 -7.57 -6.66 -19.67
N GLU A 111 -7.47 -5.38 -20.06
CA GLU A 111 -6.28 -4.89 -20.75
C GLU A 111 -5.34 -4.24 -19.73
N THR A 112 -4.09 -4.67 -19.75
CA THR A 112 -3.07 -4.28 -18.78
C THR A 112 -1.75 -3.94 -19.43
N LYS A 113 -0.87 -3.30 -18.67
CA LYS A 113 0.56 -3.15 -19.00
C LYS A 113 1.40 -3.49 -17.79
N ILE A 114 2.60 -4.05 -18.01
CA ILE A 114 3.59 -4.25 -16.95
C ILE A 114 4.07 -2.88 -16.50
N SER A 115 3.95 -2.61 -15.20
CA SER A 115 4.46 -1.38 -14.56
C SER A 115 5.70 -1.63 -13.71
N ALA A 116 5.88 -2.85 -13.19
CA ALA A 116 7.09 -3.25 -12.48
C ALA A 116 7.37 -4.74 -12.64
N VAL A 117 8.65 -5.10 -12.63
CA VAL A 117 9.14 -6.47 -12.47
C VAL A 117 9.80 -6.53 -11.10
N LEU A 118 9.29 -7.41 -10.23
CA LEU A 118 9.70 -7.46 -8.82
C LEU A 118 10.89 -8.40 -8.58
N GLY A 119 11.04 -9.42 -9.42
CA GLY A 119 12.06 -10.45 -9.26
C GLY A 119 11.49 -11.86 -9.45
N LYS A 120 12.20 -12.87 -8.98
CA LYS A 120 11.71 -14.25 -8.97
C LYS A 120 10.79 -14.47 -7.75
N GLU A 121 9.74 -15.27 -7.91
CA GLU A 121 8.70 -15.47 -6.87
C GLU A 121 9.23 -15.98 -5.51
N HIS A 122 10.46 -16.53 -5.47
CA HIS A 122 11.07 -17.01 -4.21
C HIS A 122 12.21 -16.12 -3.71
N GLU A 123 12.49 -15.03 -4.37
CA GLU A 123 13.47 -14.06 -3.87
C GLU A 123 12.90 -13.35 -2.64
N LYS A 124 13.77 -13.16 -1.65
CA LYS A 124 13.39 -12.53 -0.38
C LYS A 124 12.85 -11.12 -0.62
N GLY A 125 11.66 -10.85 -0.12
CA GLY A 125 11.00 -9.53 -0.16
C GLY A 125 10.09 -9.32 -1.37
N VAL A 126 10.14 -10.17 -2.40
CA VAL A 126 9.30 -10.04 -3.61
C VAL A 126 7.81 -10.20 -3.31
N ASP A 127 7.46 -11.04 -2.36
CA ASP A 127 6.09 -11.22 -1.84
C ASP A 127 5.61 -9.98 -1.09
N ILE A 128 6.47 -9.39 -0.27
CA ILE A 128 6.19 -8.14 0.46
C ILE A 128 5.98 -6.99 -0.54
N ASP A 129 6.88 -6.84 -1.52
CA ASP A 129 6.75 -5.81 -2.55
C ASP A 129 5.44 -5.98 -3.33
N ALA A 130 5.07 -7.20 -3.72
CA ALA A 130 3.80 -7.48 -4.38
C ALA A 130 2.60 -7.00 -3.54
N MET A 131 2.59 -7.33 -2.25
CA MET A 131 1.53 -6.93 -1.31
C MET A 131 1.46 -5.40 -1.15
N LEU A 132 2.59 -4.71 -1.11
CA LEU A 132 2.64 -3.25 -1.04
C LEU A 132 2.03 -2.61 -2.31
N TYR A 133 2.35 -3.13 -3.49
CA TYR A 133 1.76 -2.67 -4.75
C TYR A 133 0.24 -2.91 -4.81
N GLU A 134 -0.26 -4.07 -4.38
CA GLU A 134 -1.70 -4.38 -4.35
C GLU A 134 -2.49 -3.43 -3.47
N ASN A 135 -1.87 -3.01 -2.36
CA ASN A 135 -2.49 -2.08 -1.43
C ASN A 135 -2.20 -0.61 -1.74
N ASN A 136 -1.61 -0.32 -2.91
CA ASN A 136 -1.22 1.03 -3.34
C ASN A 136 -0.31 1.74 -2.34
N VAL A 137 0.48 1.00 -1.57
CA VAL A 137 1.49 1.55 -0.66
C VAL A 137 2.67 2.05 -1.50
N ARG A 138 3.14 3.24 -1.20
CA ARG A 138 4.31 3.81 -1.89
C ARG A 138 5.58 3.16 -1.35
N ILE A 139 6.30 2.45 -2.20
CA ILE A 139 7.57 1.81 -1.85
C ILE A 139 8.72 2.81 -1.85
N ASN A 140 8.62 3.86 -2.66
CA ASN A 140 9.65 4.87 -2.80
C ASN A 140 9.10 6.27 -2.53
N PHE A 141 9.88 7.09 -1.85
CA PHE A 141 9.59 8.52 -1.75
C PHE A 141 9.69 9.19 -3.12
N ASN A 142 8.79 10.16 -3.37
CA ASN A 142 8.86 10.94 -4.60
C ASN A 142 10.08 11.89 -4.59
N GLU A 143 10.44 12.42 -5.75
CA GLU A 143 11.63 13.28 -5.89
C GLU A 143 11.54 14.59 -5.11
N HIS A 144 10.33 15.08 -4.84
CA HIS A 144 10.14 16.28 -4.01
C HIS A 144 10.56 16.00 -2.57
N ILE A 145 10.06 14.92 -1.97
CA ILE A 145 10.43 14.51 -0.61
C ILE A 145 11.94 14.23 -0.52
N LYS A 146 12.52 13.52 -1.50
CA LYS A 146 13.96 13.27 -1.54
C LYS A 146 14.78 14.55 -1.56
N LYS A 147 14.32 15.59 -2.29
CA LYS A 147 14.95 16.90 -2.32
C LYS A 147 14.81 17.65 -1.00
N GLU A 148 13.69 17.53 -0.31
CA GLU A 148 13.50 18.11 1.02
C GLU A 148 14.41 17.47 2.06
N VAL A 149 14.46 16.14 2.12
CA VAL A 149 15.34 15.40 3.04
C VAL A 149 16.81 15.77 2.83
N LYS A 150 17.25 15.98 1.57
CA LYS A 150 18.64 16.41 1.27
C LYS A 150 18.99 17.81 1.79
N LYS A 151 18.01 18.65 2.14
CA LYS A 151 18.23 19.97 2.70
C LYS A 151 18.34 19.97 4.22
N LEU A 152 17.97 18.84 4.88
CA LEU A 152 18.08 18.72 6.31
C LEU A 152 19.56 18.57 6.70
N ASP A 153 19.96 19.29 7.75
CA ASP A 153 21.28 19.13 8.32
C ASP A 153 21.48 17.71 8.85
N GLN A 154 22.63 17.11 8.58
CA GLN A 154 22.96 15.74 8.99
C GLN A 154 23.44 15.67 10.46
N VAL A 155 23.62 16.81 11.10
CA VAL A 155 24.08 16.95 12.48
C VAL A 155 23.29 18.04 13.19
N VAL A 156 23.14 17.92 14.48
CA VAL A 156 22.52 18.95 15.33
C VAL A 156 23.46 20.16 15.40
N THR A 157 23.02 21.30 14.87
CA THR A 157 23.78 22.54 14.81
C THR A 157 23.58 23.42 16.05
N GLU A 158 24.40 24.47 16.24
CA GLU A 158 24.18 25.46 17.31
C GLU A 158 22.83 26.16 17.16
N LYS A 159 22.35 26.37 15.93
CA LYS A 159 21.03 26.93 15.68
C LYS A 159 19.91 26.07 16.23
N ASP A 160 20.04 24.74 16.13
CA ASP A 160 19.04 23.78 16.64
C ASP A 160 19.02 23.77 18.18
N ARG A 161 20.12 24.17 18.83
CA ARG A 161 20.23 24.25 20.29
C ARG A 161 19.70 25.54 20.88
N MET A 162 19.58 26.60 20.08
CA MET A 162 19.12 27.89 20.58
C MET A 162 17.71 27.77 21.18
N ASN A 163 17.53 28.41 22.35
CA ASN A 163 16.28 28.40 23.14
C ASN A 163 15.84 27.00 23.63
N ARG A 164 16.79 26.09 23.78
CA ARG A 164 16.58 24.75 24.40
C ARG A 164 17.38 24.64 25.68
N VAL A 165 16.87 23.85 26.62
CA VAL A 165 17.61 23.47 27.84
C VAL A 165 18.59 22.37 27.48
N ASP A 166 19.83 22.49 27.98
CA ASP A 166 20.88 21.50 27.71
C ASP A 166 20.89 20.39 28.77
N TYR A 167 20.41 19.22 28.43
CA TYR A 167 20.42 18.03 29.28
C TYR A 167 21.51 17.02 28.91
N ARG A 168 22.50 17.38 28.09
CA ARG A 168 23.56 16.46 27.63
C ARG A 168 24.46 15.93 28.74
N MET A 169 24.42 16.55 29.92
CA MET A 169 25.16 16.07 31.07
C MET A 169 24.43 14.99 31.87
N LEU A 170 23.14 14.79 31.63
CA LEU A 170 22.37 13.72 32.27
C LEU A 170 22.80 12.35 31.71
N LYS A 171 22.84 11.36 32.57
CA LYS A 171 22.98 9.96 32.15
C LYS A 171 21.69 9.51 31.53
N THR A 172 21.68 9.39 30.20
CA THR A 172 20.51 9.09 29.42
C THR A 172 20.64 7.71 28.78
N VAL A 173 19.58 6.91 28.81
CA VAL A 173 19.51 5.58 28.21
C VAL A 173 18.26 5.46 27.33
N THR A 174 18.36 4.66 26.29
CA THR A 174 17.23 4.16 25.51
C THR A 174 17.02 2.68 25.85
N ILE A 175 15.79 2.19 25.69
CA ILE A 175 15.44 0.78 25.96
C ILE A 175 14.69 0.26 24.75
N ASP A 176 15.43 -0.15 23.73
CA ASP A 176 14.95 -0.56 22.43
C ASP A 176 15.35 -1.99 22.12
N GLY A 177 14.77 -2.58 21.09
CA GLY A 177 15.21 -3.87 20.58
C GLY A 177 16.59 -3.80 19.90
N ASP A 178 17.30 -4.92 19.83
CA ASP A 178 18.66 -5.00 19.26
C ASP A 178 18.78 -4.55 17.80
N ASP A 179 17.67 -4.58 17.05
CA ASP A 179 17.58 -4.19 15.64
C ASP A 179 17.02 -2.78 15.43
N ALA A 180 16.67 -2.05 16.49
CA ALA A 180 16.18 -0.69 16.40
C ALA A 180 17.23 0.26 15.81
N ARG A 181 16.79 1.14 14.90
CA ARG A 181 17.64 2.13 14.22
C ARG A 181 17.16 3.56 14.40
N ASP A 182 15.98 3.74 14.92
CA ASP A 182 15.29 4.99 15.18
C ASP A 182 14.91 5.01 16.67
N PHE A 183 15.61 5.81 17.44
CA PHE A 183 15.36 5.96 18.87
C PHE A 183 14.41 7.14 19.06
N ASP A 184 13.14 6.86 19.33
CA ASP A 184 12.10 7.88 19.46
C ASP A 184 12.06 8.49 20.86
N ASP A 185 12.43 7.71 21.87
CA ASP A 185 12.44 8.15 23.28
C ASP A 185 13.68 7.70 24.04
N ALA A 186 13.92 8.39 25.14
CA ALA A 186 14.98 8.09 26.07
C ALA A 186 14.58 8.52 27.48
N ILE A 187 15.22 7.99 28.48
CA ILE A 187 14.98 8.35 29.86
C ILE A 187 16.27 8.74 30.57
N SER A 188 16.16 9.67 31.52
CA SER A 188 17.18 10.00 32.49
C SER A 188 16.56 10.05 33.88
N ILE A 189 17.35 9.76 34.92
CA ILE A 189 16.89 9.82 36.28
C ILE A 189 17.95 10.53 37.13
N GLU A 190 17.50 11.39 37.99
CA GLU A 190 18.33 12.03 39.03
C GLU A 190 17.70 11.79 40.39
N GLU A 191 18.52 11.68 41.41
CA GLU A 191 18.13 11.59 42.81
C GLU A 191 18.24 12.99 43.45
N ASP A 192 17.23 13.39 44.21
CA ASP A 192 17.23 14.60 44.99
C ASP A 192 16.86 14.32 46.47
N GLU A 193 16.82 15.35 47.30
CA GLU A 193 16.49 15.21 48.74
C GLU A 193 15.09 14.67 49.02
N GLN A 194 14.19 14.69 48.03
CA GLN A 194 12.77 14.29 48.12
C GLN A 194 12.48 12.96 47.41
N GLY A 195 13.46 12.42 46.68
CA GLY A 195 13.32 11.16 45.94
C GLY A 195 14.00 11.17 44.59
N TYR A 196 13.26 10.86 43.52
CA TYR A 196 13.80 10.74 42.16
C TYR A 196 13.05 11.64 41.19
N ILE A 197 13.80 12.29 40.31
CA ILE A 197 13.26 13.04 39.16
C ILE A 197 13.46 12.18 37.90
N LEU A 198 12.38 11.81 37.25
CA LEU A 198 12.39 11.10 35.98
C LEU A 198 12.22 12.10 34.82
N TYR A 199 13.17 12.09 33.90
CA TYR A 199 13.09 12.82 32.65
C TYR A 199 12.69 11.83 31.50
N VAL A 200 11.68 12.18 30.77
CA VAL A 200 11.27 11.44 29.53
C VAL A 200 11.59 12.34 28.37
N HIS A 201 12.51 11.91 27.52
CA HIS A 201 12.96 12.64 26.34
C HIS A 201 12.27 12.06 25.13
N ILE A 202 11.62 12.91 24.33
CA ILE A 202 10.95 12.50 23.08
C ILE A 202 11.61 13.21 21.92
N ALA A 203 11.89 12.49 20.83
CA ALA A 203 12.46 13.05 19.62
C ALA A 203 11.57 14.15 19.04
N ASP A 204 12.12 15.37 18.86
CA ASP A 204 11.40 16.52 18.30
C ASP A 204 11.34 16.44 16.76
N VAL A 205 10.62 15.44 16.25
CA VAL A 205 10.47 15.21 14.82
C VAL A 205 9.91 16.44 14.11
N SER A 206 9.02 17.21 14.75
CA SER A 206 8.40 18.40 14.19
C SER A 206 9.39 19.56 13.97
N HIS A 207 10.55 19.53 14.61
CA HIS A 207 11.63 20.48 14.34
C HIS A 207 12.16 20.30 12.91
N TYR A 208 12.27 19.09 12.43
CA TYR A 208 12.79 18.73 11.10
C TYR A 208 11.69 18.62 10.06
N VAL A 209 10.59 17.93 10.38
CA VAL A 209 9.47 17.70 9.46
C VAL A 209 8.38 18.74 9.71
N LYS A 210 8.40 19.80 8.92
CA LYS A 210 7.42 20.89 9.03
C LYS A 210 6.10 20.50 8.37
N LYS A 211 5.01 21.00 8.95
CA LYS A 211 3.68 20.89 8.32
C LYS A 211 3.64 21.82 7.12
N ASN A 212 3.37 21.28 5.93
CA ASN A 212 3.11 22.03 4.69
C ASN A 212 1.68 22.54 4.66
#